data_174aa7a393268d7f1dea201d3d56c1c4
#
_entry.id   174aa7a393268d7f1dea201d3d56c1c4
#
_cell.length_a   1.000
_cell.length_b   1.000
_cell.length_c   1.000
_cell.angle_alpha   90.00
_cell.angle_beta   90.00
_cell.angle_gamma   90.00
#
_symmetry.space_group_name_H-M   'P 1'
#
loop_
_entity.id
_entity.type
_entity.pdbx_description
1 polymer ?
#
loop_
_entity_poly.entity_id
_entity_poly.type
_entity_poly.pdbx_seq_one_letter_code
_entity_poly.pdbx_strand_id
1 'polypeptide(L)'
;MILEETEHFIEIDIKLPDGTLIGTAEIEPNEKMLERFVIFEPYQNKGYGQQVLSDLIDAYEIKKLWVRSDNEKAIHIYEKAGFSRMKETMFEMCRR
;
A
#
# COMPACT_ATOMS: atom_id res chain seq x y z
N MET A 1 13.15 2.44 -2.19
CA MET A 1 12.77 1.38 -1.24
C MET A 1 13.03 0.02 -1.84
N ILE A 2 13.42 -0.92 -1.03
CA ILE A 2 13.58 -2.31 -1.44
C ILE A 2 12.27 -3.04 -1.17
N LEU A 3 11.71 -3.68 -2.20
CA LEU A 3 10.50 -4.48 -2.12
C LEU A 3 10.89 -5.93 -2.37
N GLU A 4 10.84 -6.77 -1.33
CA GLU A 4 11.19 -8.18 -1.43
C GLU A 4 9.95 -9.05 -1.35
N GLU A 5 9.74 -9.88 -2.38
CA GLU A 5 8.65 -10.86 -2.38
C GLU A 5 9.02 -12.03 -1.47
N THR A 6 8.03 -12.53 -0.75
CA THR A 6 8.14 -13.72 0.08
C THR A 6 7.27 -14.84 -0.49
N GLU A 7 7.23 -16.01 0.16
CA GLU A 7 6.49 -17.15 -0.34
C GLU A 7 4.97 -16.94 -0.31
N HIS A 8 4.24 -17.65 -1.14
CA HIS A 8 2.80 -17.78 -1.23
C HIS A 8 2.15 -16.66 -2.04
N PHE A 9 1.34 -15.82 -1.53
CA PHE A 9 0.82 -14.66 -2.26
C PHE A 9 1.97 -13.70 -2.57
N ILE A 10 1.69 -12.63 -3.28
CA ILE A 10 2.71 -11.58 -3.36
C ILE A 10 2.73 -10.86 -2.01
N GLU A 11 3.48 -11.41 -1.10
CA GLU A 11 3.81 -10.79 0.17
C GLU A 11 5.12 -10.04 0.01
N ILE A 12 5.16 -8.81 0.50
CA ILE A 12 6.30 -7.92 0.27
C ILE A 12 6.81 -7.40 1.60
N ASP A 13 8.09 -7.60 1.84
CA ASP A 13 8.80 -6.92 2.91
C ASP A 13 9.36 -5.60 2.38
N ILE A 14 9.04 -4.51 3.05
CA ILE A 14 9.44 -3.17 2.66
C ILE A 14 10.65 -2.79 3.50
N LYS A 15 11.76 -2.54 2.82
CA LYS A 15 13.03 -2.26 3.49
C LYS A 15 13.67 -0.97 3.01
N LEU A 16 14.36 -0.32 3.91
CA LEU A 16 15.26 0.78 3.57
C LEU A 16 16.47 0.23 2.79
N PRO A 17 17.22 1.09 2.09
CA PRO A 17 18.40 0.66 1.35
C PRO A 17 19.45 -0.06 2.21
N ASP A 18 19.50 0.20 3.52
CA ASP A 18 20.39 -0.48 4.45
C ASP A 18 19.90 -1.86 4.93
N GLY A 19 18.71 -2.28 4.46
CA GLY A 19 18.09 -3.55 4.83
C GLY A 19 17.14 -3.51 6.01
N THR A 20 16.92 -2.35 6.63
CA THR A 20 16.00 -2.22 7.76
C THR A 20 14.56 -2.45 7.30
N LEU A 21 13.88 -3.40 7.91
CA LEU A 21 12.46 -3.69 7.64
C LEU A 21 11.59 -2.61 8.26
N ILE A 22 10.83 -1.91 7.42
CA ILE A 22 9.97 -0.80 7.86
C ILE A 22 8.48 -1.04 7.67
N GLY A 23 8.11 -2.09 6.98
CA GLY A 23 6.70 -2.42 6.75
C GLY A 23 6.51 -3.65 5.90
N THR A 24 5.25 -3.96 5.62
CA THR A 24 4.85 -5.09 4.78
C THR A 24 3.68 -4.71 3.89
N ALA A 25 3.53 -5.44 2.79
CA ALA A 25 2.39 -5.32 1.91
C ALA A 25 1.99 -6.70 1.38
N GLU A 26 0.73 -6.84 1.00
CA GLU A 26 0.21 -8.05 0.40
C GLU A 26 -0.62 -7.67 -0.82
N ILE A 27 -0.37 -8.33 -1.95
CA ILE A 27 -1.00 -8.01 -3.21
C ILE A 27 -1.69 -9.24 -3.78
N GLU A 28 -2.93 -9.08 -4.24
CA GLU A 28 -3.63 -10.06 -5.03
C GLU A 28 -3.37 -9.74 -6.52
N PRO A 29 -2.59 -10.57 -7.23
CA PRO A 29 -2.10 -10.20 -8.56
C PRO A 29 -3.16 -10.25 -9.66
N ASN A 30 -4.17 -11.11 -9.54
CA ASN A 30 -5.22 -11.23 -10.56
C ASN A 30 -6.11 -9.99 -10.60
N GLU A 31 -6.46 -9.48 -9.42
CA GLU A 31 -7.26 -8.27 -9.27
C GLU A 31 -6.43 -7.00 -9.29
N LYS A 32 -5.12 -7.12 -9.23
CA LYS A 32 -4.20 -6.00 -9.05
C LYS A 32 -4.58 -5.16 -7.84
N MET A 33 -4.88 -5.86 -6.75
CA MET A 33 -5.39 -5.28 -5.52
C MET A 33 -4.35 -5.29 -4.42
N LEU A 34 -4.19 -4.15 -3.78
CA LEU A 34 -3.41 -4.04 -2.55
C LEU A 34 -4.30 -4.48 -1.40
N GLU A 35 -4.08 -5.71 -0.91
CA GLU A 35 -4.86 -6.31 0.16
C GLU A 35 -4.45 -5.79 1.53
N ARG A 36 -3.17 -5.53 1.71
CA ARG A 36 -2.62 -5.10 2.98
C ARG A 36 -1.41 -4.20 2.73
N PHE A 37 -1.31 -3.15 3.51
CA PHE A 37 -0.18 -2.24 3.45
C PHE A 37 0.02 -1.62 4.83
N VAL A 38 1.16 -1.89 5.43
CA VAL A 38 1.49 -1.42 6.78
C VAL A 38 2.90 -0.86 6.80
N ILE A 39 3.05 0.37 7.26
CA ILE A 39 4.34 0.93 7.69
C ILE A 39 4.36 0.84 9.21
N PHE A 40 5.39 0.25 9.77
CA PHE A 40 5.51 0.09 11.21
C PHE A 40 5.60 1.43 11.91
N GLU A 41 5.02 1.52 13.09
CA GLU A 41 4.86 2.76 13.85
C GLU A 41 6.13 3.61 13.93
N PRO A 42 7.34 3.08 14.25
CA PRO A 42 8.54 3.90 14.33
C PRO A 42 8.92 4.62 13.04
N TYR A 43 8.39 4.16 11.90
CA TYR A 43 8.70 4.69 10.58
C TYR A 43 7.56 5.48 9.95
N GLN A 44 6.46 5.66 10.67
CA GLN A 44 5.34 6.46 10.21
C GLN A 44 5.63 7.96 10.30
N ASN A 45 4.85 8.77 9.59
CA ASN A 45 4.96 10.24 9.56
C ASN A 45 6.30 10.75 9.02
N LYS A 46 6.98 9.98 8.19
CA LYS A 46 8.27 10.33 7.58
C LYS A 46 8.21 10.38 6.04
N GLY A 47 7.02 10.26 5.47
CA GLY A 47 6.84 10.23 4.02
C GLY A 47 7.07 8.88 3.38
N TYR A 48 7.44 7.85 4.12
CA TYR A 48 7.69 6.52 3.57
C TYR A 48 6.44 5.90 2.97
N GLY A 49 5.28 6.09 3.58
CA GLY A 49 4.02 5.53 3.08
C GLY A 49 3.71 5.96 1.65
N GLN A 50 3.86 7.25 1.36
CA GLN A 50 3.62 7.77 0.01
C GLN A 50 4.64 7.24 -0.99
N GLN A 51 5.91 7.23 -0.62
CA GLN A 51 6.98 6.74 -1.49
C GLN A 51 6.81 5.26 -1.80
N VAL A 52 6.56 4.45 -0.77
CA VAL A 52 6.37 3.01 -0.94
C VAL A 52 5.13 2.70 -1.76
N LEU A 53 4.03 3.41 -1.52
CA LEU A 53 2.82 3.23 -2.30
C LEU A 53 3.06 3.52 -3.78
N SER A 54 3.79 4.59 -4.09
CA SER A 54 4.19 4.91 -5.46
C SER A 54 5.02 3.78 -6.08
N ASP A 55 5.99 3.26 -5.34
CA ASP A 55 6.83 2.15 -5.79
C ASP A 55 6.02 0.87 -6.04
N LEU A 56 5.06 0.57 -5.17
CA LEU A 56 4.16 -0.58 -5.33
C LEU A 56 3.27 -0.45 -6.56
N ILE A 57 2.71 0.74 -6.77
CA ILE A 57 1.89 1.01 -7.95
C ILE A 57 2.71 0.81 -9.22
N ASP A 58 3.92 1.32 -9.27
CA ASP A 58 4.79 1.21 -10.43
C ASP A 58 5.24 -0.24 -10.68
N ALA A 59 5.57 -0.98 -9.62
CA ALA A 59 6.07 -2.33 -9.74
C ALA A 59 4.98 -3.37 -10.03
N TYR A 60 3.79 -3.21 -9.48
CA TYR A 60 2.71 -4.21 -9.52
C TYR A 60 1.44 -3.72 -10.21
N GLU A 61 1.43 -2.51 -10.72
CA GLU A 61 0.27 -1.92 -11.38
C GLU A 61 -1.00 -1.95 -10.52
N ILE A 62 -0.88 -1.58 -9.25
CA ILE A 62 -2.00 -1.61 -8.30
C ILE A 62 -3.15 -0.76 -8.83
N LYS A 63 -4.34 -1.34 -8.95
CA LYS A 63 -5.53 -0.66 -9.47
C LYS A 63 -6.60 -0.41 -8.43
N LYS A 64 -6.62 -1.21 -7.35
CA LYS A 64 -7.61 -1.04 -6.29
C LYS A 64 -7.04 -1.50 -4.96
N LEU A 65 -7.69 -1.07 -3.89
CA LEU A 65 -7.30 -1.42 -2.54
C LEU A 65 -8.50 -1.33 -1.60
N TRP A 66 -8.38 -1.96 -0.44
CA TRP A 66 -9.33 -1.83 0.64
C TRP A 66 -8.74 -0.93 1.73
N VAL A 67 -9.58 -0.09 2.31
CA VAL A 67 -9.22 0.74 3.44
C VAL A 67 -10.42 0.90 4.36
N ARG A 68 -10.18 0.95 5.66
CA ARG A 68 -11.26 1.22 6.63
C ARG A 68 -11.75 2.66 6.48
N SER A 69 -13.05 2.82 6.58
CA SER A 69 -13.70 4.14 6.42
C SER A 69 -13.27 5.15 7.49
N ASP A 70 -12.81 4.67 8.64
CA ASP A 70 -12.33 5.50 9.74
C ASP A 70 -10.83 5.82 9.67
N ASN A 71 -10.12 5.27 8.69
CA ASN A 71 -8.69 5.49 8.54
C ASN A 71 -8.42 6.69 7.63
N GLU A 72 -8.72 7.89 8.12
CA GLU A 72 -8.60 9.12 7.34
C GLU A 72 -7.20 9.38 6.82
N LYS A 73 -6.20 9.05 7.62
CA LYS A 73 -4.79 9.24 7.23
C LYS A 73 -4.41 8.40 6.03
N ALA A 74 -4.78 7.13 6.03
CA ALA A 74 -4.52 6.23 4.90
C ALA A 74 -5.32 6.66 3.67
N ILE A 75 -6.59 7.00 3.83
CA ILE A 75 -7.45 7.48 2.75
C ILE A 75 -6.81 8.69 2.06
N HIS A 76 -6.31 9.64 2.84
CA HIS A 76 -5.65 10.83 2.30
C HIS A 76 -4.43 10.49 1.45
N ILE A 77 -3.61 9.55 1.91
CA ILE A 77 -2.43 9.07 1.16
C ILE A 77 -2.88 8.41 -0.15
N TYR A 78 -3.91 7.58 -0.11
CA TYR A 78 -4.43 6.89 -1.28
C TYR A 78 -5.06 7.85 -2.29
N GLU A 79 -5.81 8.82 -1.82
CA GLU A 79 -6.41 9.84 -2.69
C GLU A 79 -5.32 10.66 -3.41
N LYS A 80 -4.25 11.01 -2.74
CA LYS A 80 -3.10 11.68 -3.36
C LYS A 80 -2.44 10.83 -4.44
N ALA A 81 -2.48 9.52 -4.31
CA ALA A 81 -1.92 8.61 -5.30
C ALA A 81 -2.88 8.33 -6.48
N GLY A 82 -4.07 8.95 -6.49
CA GLY A 82 -5.03 8.84 -7.58
C GLY A 82 -6.15 7.83 -7.35
N PHE A 83 -6.28 7.28 -6.15
CA PHE A 83 -7.39 6.40 -5.81
C PHE A 83 -8.65 7.18 -5.45
N SER A 84 -9.80 6.63 -5.80
CA SER A 84 -11.11 7.21 -5.47
C SER A 84 -11.96 6.20 -4.72
N ARG A 85 -12.81 6.69 -3.84
CA ARG A 85 -13.73 5.85 -3.08
C ARG A 85 -14.80 5.25 -3.99
N MET A 86 -15.06 3.94 -3.79
CA MET A 86 -16.10 3.23 -4.55
C MET A 86 -17.37 2.99 -3.76
N LYS A 87 -17.28 2.88 -2.43
CA LYS A 87 -18.43 2.62 -1.54
C LYS A 87 -18.28 3.38 -0.23
N GLU A 88 -19.41 3.62 0.45
CA GLU A 88 -19.44 4.45 1.66
C GLU A 88 -19.05 3.72 2.95
N THR A 89 -19.29 2.41 3.07
CA THR A 89 -19.17 1.70 4.36
C THR A 89 -17.85 0.97 4.54
N MET A 90 -17.42 0.24 3.54
CA MET A 90 -16.03 -0.26 3.46
C MET A 90 -15.49 0.26 2.15
N PHE A 91 -14.40 0.98 2.22
CA PHE A 91 -13.89 1.60 1.02
C PHE A 91 -13.03 0.63 0.22
N GLU A 92 -13.59 0.18 -0.88
CA GLU A 92 -12.76 -0.22 -1.99
C GLU A 92 -12.36 1.06 -2.72
N MET A 93 -11.09 1.29 -2.89
CA MET A 93 -10.60 2.42 -3.65
C MET A 93 -9.99 1.94 -4.96
N CYS A 94 -10.35 2.58 -6.05
CA CYS A 94 -9.80 2.29 -7.37
C CYS A 94 -8.99 3.47 -7.87
N ARG A 95 -7.89 3.16 -8.53
CA ARG A 95 -7.06 4.14 -9.22
C ARG A 95 -7.73 4.50 -10.55
N ARG A 96 -7.78 5.79 -10.81
CA ARG A 96 -8.32 6.30 -12.07
C ARG A 96 -7.40 6.02 -13.26
#